data_7bc5169b7dbfac14b5e864df688a8f87
#
_entry.id   7bc5169b7dbfac14b5e864df688a8f87
#
_cell.length_a   1.000
_cell.length_b   1.000
_cell.length_c   1.000
_cell.angle_alpha   90.00
_cell.angle_beta   90.00
_cell.angle_gamma   90.00
#
_symmetry.space_group_name_H-M   'P 1'
#
loop_
_entity.id
_entity.type
_entity.pdbx_description
1 polymer ?
#
loop_
_entity_poly.entity_id
_entity_poly.type
_entity_poly.pdbx_seq_one_letter_code
_entity_poly.pdbx_strand_id
1 'polypeptide(L)'
;GDTHSLNANDIMQIYTDRHNTTYVMSFTGGVNKIISGPLLGEDIQFKGYDKKDGLASDLMLSMIEDNSGQLWFVSEIALSKFNPDKETFENYQLNSTYQDFNFSEALPVINARHQIVLGTDKGFLEVMPDKMKKSSYVPPIIFTNLRIQGHPVEQSIDNLAELELKASQRNVTFQFAALDYVAPEHIQYAYRLEGL
;
A
#
# COMPACT_ATOMS: atom_id res chain seq x y z
N GLY A 1 -1.96 2.01 25.24
CA GLY A 1 -0.70 2.72 24.96
C GLY A 1 -1.02 4.19 24.71
N ASP A 2 -0.07 5.05 24.90
CA ASP A 2 -0.17 6.45 24.58
C ASP A 2 -0.25 6.60 23.04
N THR A 3 -1.28 7.27 22.56
CA THR A 3 -1.55 7.48 21.11
C THR A 3 -0.53 8.41 20.45
N HIS A 4 0.33 9.06 21.24
CA HIS A 4 1.35 10.01 20.77
C HIS A 4 2.78 9.48 20.96
N SER A 5 2.95 8.24 21.31
CA SER A 5 4.26 7.58 21.37
C SER A 5 4.67 6.99 20.02
N LEU A 6 5.94 6.61 19.89
CA LEU A 6 6.42 5.83 18.75
C LEU A 6 5.64 4.52 18.61
N ASN A 7 5.33 4.13 17.39
CA ASN A 7 4.64 2.86 17.11
C ASN A 7 5.50 1.63 17.42
N ALA A 8 6.83 1.76 17.30
CA ALA A 8 7.81 0.74 17.68
C ALA A 8 9.15 1.38 18.01
N ASN A 9 9.98 0.67 18.78
CA ASN A 9 11.28 1.16 19.28
C ASN A 9 12.47 0.75 18.41
N ASP A 10 12.25 -0.08 17.40
CA ASP A 10 13.29 -0.58 16.50
C ASP A 10 13.48 0.40 15.34
N ILE A 11 14.31 1.42 15.55
CA ILE A 11 14.44 2.56 14.64
C ILE A 11 15.41 2.20 13.52
N MET A 12 14.94 2.29 12.27
CA MET A 12 15.72 2.06 11.05
C MET A 12 16.32 3.35 10.50
N GLN A 13 15.55 4.43 10.48
CA GLN A 13 16.02 5.70 9.93
C GLN A 13 15.32 6.88 10.60
N ILE A 14 16.05 7.97 10.79
CA ILE A 14 15.51 9.29 11.15
C ILE A 14 15.83 10.21 9.97
N TYR A 15 14.81 10.93 9.50
CA TYR A 15 14.92 11.81 8.36
C TYR A 15 14.24 13.15 8.65
N THR A 16 14.89 14.26 8.29
CA THR A 16 14.27 15.60 8.35
C THR A 16 14.10 16.10 6.92
N ASP A 17 12.86 16.39 6.55
CA ASP A 17 12.52 16.90 5.22
C ASP A 17 12.92 18.37 5.03
N ARG A 18 12.75 18.88 3.79
CA ARG A 18 13.05 20.28 3.44
C ARG A 18 12.22 21.33 4.21
N HIS A 19 11.12 20.91 4.84
CA HIS A 19 10.25 21.75 5.66
C HIS A 19 10.58 21.68 7.15
N ASN A 20 11.73 21.07 7.51
CA ASN A 20 12.15 20.80 8.88
C ASN A 20 11.19 19.88 9.68
N THR A 21 10.42 19.08 9.01
CA THR A 21 9.61 18.03 9.64
C THR A 21 10.44 16.77 9.79
N THR A 22 10.54 16.25 11.00
CA THR A 22 11.30 15.03 11.26
C THR A 22 10.40 13.81 11.31
N TYR A 23 10.82 12.80 10.60
CA TYR A 23 10.18 11.47 10.52
C TYR A 23 11.10 10.43 11.14
N VAL A 24 10.52 9.54 11.92
CA VAL A 24 11.18 8.40 12.56
C VAL A 24 10.57 7.14 12.00
N MET A 25 11.35 6.37 11.29
CA MET A 25 10.91 5.13 10.67
C MET A 25 11.37 3.95 11.53
N SER A 26 10.47 3.06 11.84
CA SER A 26 10.73 1.83 12.61
C SER A 26 10.55 0.59 11.75
N PHE A 27 11.26 -0.49 12.09
CA PHE A 27 11.22 -1.72 11.30
C PHE A 27 9.81 -2.33 11.22
N THR A 28 9.08 -2.34 12.33
CA THR A 28 7.75 -2.99 12.41
C THR A 28 6.60 -2.05 12.72
N GLY A 29 6.85 -0.74 12.87
CA GLY A 29 5.85 0.23 13.30
C GLY A 29 5.54 1.31 12.28
N GLY A 30 5.90 1.09 11.01
CA GLY A 30 5.69 2.08 9.95
C GLY A 30 6.51 3.35 10.15
N VAL A 31 5.89 4.50 9.95
CA VAL A 31 6.53 5.82 9.98
C VAL A 31 5.87 6.71 11.02
N ASN A 32 6.66 7.45 11.78
CA ASN A 32 6.20 8.37 12.79
C ASN A 32 6.69 9.78 12.45
N LYS A 33 5.78 10.74 12.35
CA LYS A 33 6.06 12.17 12.18
C LYS A 33 6.13 12.83 13.56
N ILE A 34 7.16 13.61 13.84
CA ILE A 34 7.19 14.43 15.04
C ILE A 34 6.24 15.62 14.84
N ILE A 35 5.29 15.78 15.77
CA ILE A 35 4.24 16.81 15.69
C ILE A 35 4.33 17.86 16.79
N SER A 36 5.27 17.75 17.72
CA SER A 36 5.43 18.68 18.85
C SER A 36 6.87 19.12 19.02
N GLY A 37 7.01 20.33 19.57
CA GLY A 37 8.14 20.88 20.29
C GLY A 37 9.56 20.66 19.76
N PRO A 38 10.58 21.08 20.48
CA PRO A 38 11.96 20.82 20.10
C PRO A 38 12.26 19.32 20.18
N LEU A 39 13.13 18.84 19.28
CA LEU A 39 13.55 17.43 19.16
C LEU A 39 14.19 16.84 20.45
N LEU A 40 14.39 17.65 21.46
CA LEU A 40 14.95 17.27 22.76
C LEU A 40 14.00 17.73 23.86
N GLY A 41 13.26 16.78 24.42
CA GLY A 41 12.36 17.06 25.55
C GLY A 41 11.51 15.83 25.90
N GLU A 42 10.98 15.84 27.13
CA GLU A 42 10.12 14.76 27.64
C GLU A 42 8.73 14.75 26.96
N ASP A 43 8.36 15.85 26.25
CA ASP A 43 7.05 16.05 25.65
C ASP A 43 7.03 15.84 24.13
N ILE A 44 7.95 15.05 23.57
CA ILE A 44 7.93 14.74 22.14
C ILE A 44 6.70 13.89 21.83
N GLN A 45 5.86 14.39 20.90
CA GLN A 45 4.68 13.69 20.41
C GLN A 45 4.86 13.26 18.96
N PHE A 46 4.33 12.10 18.66
CA PHE A 46 4.40 11.50 17.34
C PHE A 46 3.02 11.30 16.74
N LYS A 47 2.91 11.46 15.44
CA LYS A 47 1.80 10.95 14.64
C LYS A 47 2.30 9.76 13.84
N GLY A 48 1.79 8.58 14.14
CA GLY A 48 2.11 7.36 13.43
C GLY A 48 1.33 7.24 12.13
N TYR A 49 1.95 6.59 11.14
CA TYR A 49 1.34 6.15 9.90
C TYR A 49 1.63 4.67 9.70
N ASP A 50 0.59 3.89 9.53
CA ASP A 50 0.63 2.45 9.31
C ASP A 50 -0.19 2.05 8.07
N LYS A 51 -0.41 0.74 7.87
CA LYS A 51 -1.24 0.22 6.77
C LYS A 51 -2.67 0.74 6.79
N LYS A 52 -3.22 1.12 7.95
CA LYS A 52 -4.60 1.67 8.05
C LYS A 52 -4.66 3.08 7.49
N ASP A 53 -3.55 3.82 7.53
CA ASP A 53 -3.42 5.16 6.96
C ASP A 53 -3.08 5.14 5.47
N GLY A 54 -2.83 3.95 4.90
CA GLY A 54 -2.56 3.75 3.49
C GLY A 54 -1.11 3.41 3.14
N LEU A 55 -0.23 3.18 4.12
CA LEU A 55 1.11 2.66 3.88
C LEU A 55 1.03 1.23 3.31
N ALA A 56 1.94 0.85 2.40
CA ALA A 56 1.91 -0.48 1.79
C ALA A 56 2.22 -1.61 2.78
N SER A 57 3.12 -1.34 3.72
CA SER A 57 3.55 -2.28 4.75
C SER A 57 3.93 -1.53 6.02
N ASP A 58 3.87 -2.20 7.16
CA ASP A 58 4.40 -1.70 8.42
C ASP A 58 5.89 -2.06 8.59
N LEU A 59 6.43 -2.95 7.74
CA LEU A 59 7.84 -3.32 7.70
C LEU A 59 8.60 -2.34 6.80
N MET A 60 9.32 -1.40 7.40
CA MET A 60 10.04 -0.34 6.70
C MET A 60 11.54 -0.62 6.65
N LEU A 61 12.17 -0.35 5.51
CA LEU A 61 13.60 -0.55 5.28
C LEU A 61 14.35 0.79 5.20
N SER A 62 13.85 1.73 4.42
CA SER A 62 14.51 3.04 4.21
C SER A 62 13.53 4.08 3.68
N MET A 63 13.96 5.36 3.66
CA MET A 63 13.18 6.46 3.10
C MET A 63 14.06 7.52 2.46
N ILE A 64 13.49 8.29 1.55
CA ILE A 64 14.12 9.44 0.90
C ILE A 64 13.07 10.46 0.48
N GLU A 65 13.45 11.74 0.43
CA GLU A 65 12.65 12.81 -0.16
C GLU A 65 13.08 13.06 -1.60
N ASP A 66 12.13 13.16 -2.53
CA ASP A 66 12.41 13.52 -3.91
C ASP A 66 12.50 15.04 -4.12
N ASN A 67 12.88 15.45 -5.35
CA ASN A 67 13.05 16.85 -5.68
C ASN A 67 11.75 17.67 -5.63
N SER A 68 10.60 17.02 -5.66
CA SER A 68 9.28 17.64 -5.55
C SER A 68 8.75 17.73 -4.11
N GLY A 69 9.54 17.24 -3.13
CA GLY A 69 9.16 17.26 -1.72
C GLY A 69 8.25 16.11 -1.31
N GLN A 70 8.14 15.06 -2.15
CA GLN A 70 7.42 13.86 -1.77
C GLN A 70 8.37 12.90 -1.04
N LEU A 71 7.89 12.26 0.01
CA LEU A 71 8.65 11.25 0.72
C LEU A 71 8.37 9.86 0.12
N TRP A 72 9.42 9.10 -0.05
CA TRP A 72 9.35 7.75 -0.57
C TRP A 72 9.81 6.77 0.49
N PHE A 73 8.91 5.93 0.95
CA PHE A 73 9.16 4.89 1.93
C PHE A 73 9.35 3.56 1.23
N VAL A 74 10.44 2.89 1.53
CA VAL A 74 10.80 1.58 0.99
C VAL A 74 10.41 0.52 2.02
N SER A 75 9.56 -0.39 1.61
CA SER A 75 9.24 -1.60 2.37
C SER A 75 9.77 -2.84 1.65
N GLU A 76 9.62 -4.00 2.26
CA GLU A 76 10.02 -5.27 1.64
C GLU A 76 9.25 -5.57 0.34
N ILE A 77 8.03 -5.04 0.19
CA ILE A 77 7.13 -5.38 -0.91
C ILE A 77 6.84 -4.23 -1.87
N ALA A 78 7.09 -2.98 -1.46
CA ALA A 78 6.62 -1.82 -2.24
C ALA A 78 7.38 -0.54 -1.93
N LEU A 79 7.21 0.46 -2.82
CA LEU A 79 7.48 1.86 -2.55
C LEU A 79 6.17 2.55 -2.21
N SER A 80 6.14 3.30 -1.11
CA SER A 80 5.02 4.16 -0.73
C SER A 80 5.44 5.61 -0.89
N LYS A 81 4.84 6.30 -1.85
CA LYS A 81 4.99 7.74 -2.04
C LYS A 81 4.03 8.47 -1.12
N PHE A 82 4.53 9.36 -0.30
CA PHE A 82 3.75 10.16 0.64
C PHE A 82 3.79 11.64 0.26
N ASN A 83 2.62 12.24 0.21
CA ASN A 83 2.47 13.68 0.06
C ASN A 83 2.35 14.32 1.45
N PRO A 84 3.35 15.08 1.93
CA PRO A 84 3.33 15.68 3.27
C PRO A 84 2.22 16.70 3.49
N ASP A 85 1.80 17.43 2.44
CA ASP A 85 0.77 18.47 2.53
C ASP A 85 -0.63 17.88 2.66
N LYS A 86 -0.88 16.76 1.98
CA LYS A 86 -2.18 16.09 1.96
C LYS A 86 -2.26 14.90 2.92
N GLU A 87 -1.12 14.48 3.42
CA GLU A 87 -0.94 13.28 4.24
C GLU A 87 -1.56 12.04 3.61
N THR A 88 -1.30 11.85 2.30
CA THR A 88 -1.85 10.73 1.50
C THR A 88 -0.74 9.87 0.94
N PHE A 89 -1.01 8.57 0.81
CA PHE A 89 -0.09 7.58 0.26
C PHE A 89 -0.52 7.11 -1.13
N GLU A 90 0.47 6.87 -1.98
CA GLU A 90 0.36 6.15 -3.24
C GLU A 90 1.36 5.00 -3.23
N ASN A 91 0.90 3.77 -3.38
CA ASN A 91 1.75 2.59 -3.30
C ASN A 91 2.05 2.02 -4.68
N TYR A 92 3.32 1.61 -4.88
CA TYR A 92 3.85 1.04 -6.11
C TYR A 92 4.54 -0.28 -5.79
N GLN A 93 4.00 -1.38 -6.27
CA GLN A 93 4.65 -2.68 -6.20
C GLN A 93 5.50 -2.87 -7.45
N LEU A 94 6.82 -3.02 -7.27
CA LEU A 94 7.79 -3.08 -8.35
C LEU A 94 8.32 -4.49 -8.62
N ASN A 95 8.08 -5.41 -7.69
CA ASN A 95 8.58 -6.78 -7.73
C ASN A 95 7.59 -7.80 -8.32
N SER A 96 6.53 -7.35 -9.01
CA SER A 96 5.58 -8.27 -9.62
C SER A 96 5.91 -8.59 -11.06
N THR A 97 5.70 -9.83 -11.45
CA THR A 97 5.60 -10.39 -12.81
C THR A 97 6.92 -10.48 -13.63
N TYR A 98 7.87 -9.55 -13.47
CA TYR A 98 9.07 -9.54 -14.34
C TYR A 98 10.41 -9.59 -13.60
N GLN A 99 10.46 -9.32 -12.30
CA GLN A 99 11.70 -9.31 -11.53
C GLN A 99 11.46 -9.77 -10.09
N ASP A 100 11.98 -10.92 -9.78
CA ASP A 100 12.06 -11.49 -8.44
C ASP A 100 13.28 -10.88 -7.73
N PHE A 101 13.08 -9.79 -7.01
CA PHE A 101 14.07 -9.14 -6.15
C PHE A 101 13.44 -8.66 -4.84
N ASN A 102 14.25 -8.53 -3.81
CA ASN A 102 13.85 -7.91 -2.55
C ASN A 102 14.61 -6.59 -2.36
N PHE A 103 13.93 -5.57 -1.84
CA PHE A 103 14.60 -4.35 -1.44
C PHE A 103 15.54 -4.60 -0.26
N SER A 104 16.65 -3.88 -0.24
CA SER A 104 17.62 -3.93 0.86
C SER A 104 17.43 -2.74 1.82
N GLU A 105 18.07 -2.82 2.97
CA GLU A 105 18.12 -1.73 3.97
C GLU A 105 19.08 -0.59 3.57
N ALA A 106 19.69 -0.66 2.38
CA ALA A 106 20.57 0.39 1.90
C ALA A 106 19.81 1.70 1.75
N LEU A 107 20.38 2.78 2.27
CA LEU A 107 19.80 4.10 2.16
C LEU A 107 19.71 4.52 0.69
N PRO A 108 18.51 4.93 0.21
CA PRO A 108 18.34 5.40 -1.14
C PRO A 108 19.14 6.68 -1.39
N VAL A 109 19.50 6.92 -2.64
CA VAL A 109 20.13 8.17 -3.07
C VAL A 109 19.44 8.72 -4.30
N ILE A 110 19.50 10.05 -4.48
CA ILE A 110 19.07 10.69 -5.73
C ILE A 110 20.29 10.95 -6.59
N ASN A 111 20.29 10.40 -7.81
CA ASN A 111 21.38 10.61 -8.76
C ASN A 111 21.23 11.96 -9.50
N ALA A 112 22.26 12.30 -10.32
CA ALA A 112 22.27 13.54 -11.09
C ALA A 112 21.16 13.65 -12.15
N ARG A 113 20.45 12.57 -12.46
CA ARG A 113 19.28 12.54 -13.35
C ARG A 113 17.94 12.65 -12.59
N HIS A 114 18.00 12.98 -11.31
CA HIS A 114 16.83 13.05 -10.41
C HIS A 114 16.08 11.72 -10.24
N GLN A 115 16.78 10.59 -10.42
CA GLN A 115 16.25 9.26 -10.18
C GLN A 115 16.55 8.84 -8.75
N ILE A 116 15.63 8.15 -8.11
CA ILE A 116 15.87 7.46 -6.85
C ILE A 116 16.56 6.15 -7.16
N VAL A 117 17.71 5.93 -6.57
CA VAL A 117 18.48 4.67 -6.65
C VAL A 117 18.26 3.88 -5.38
N LEU A 118 17.72 2.69 -5.51
CA LEU A 118 17.33 1.79 -4.43
C LEU A 118 18.20 0.54 -4.44
N GLY A 119 18.69 0.14 -3.29
CA GLY A 119 19.39 -1.14 -3.15
C GLY A 119 18.43 -2.33 -3.19
N THR A 120 18.88 -3.42 -3.79
CA THR A 120 18.17 -4.70 -3.83
C THR A 120 19.15 -5.86 -3.58
N ASP A 121 18.63 -7.05 -3.30
CA ASP A 121 19.45 -8.29 -3.18
C ASP A 121 20.11 -8.74 -4.49
N LYS A 122 19.72 -8.15 -5.63
CA LYS A 122 20.26 -8.43 -6.96
C LYS A 122 21.00 -7.24 -7.60
N GLY A 123 21.29 -6.20 -6.82
CA GLY A 123 21.96 -5.00 -7.29
C GLY A 123 21.24 -3.71 -6.87
N PHE A 124 20.86 -2.89 -7.84
CA PHE A 124 20.14 -1.66 -7.58
C PHE A 124 19.06 -1.41 -8.63
N LEU A 125 18.06 -0.63 -8.26
CA LEU A 125 16.98 -0.19 -9.12
C LEU A 125 16.98 1.33 -9.22
N GLU A 126 16.85 1.86 -10.45
CA GLU A 126 16.66 3.29 -10.69
C GLU A 126 15.18 3.57 -10.96
N VAL A 127 14.57 4.43 -10.16
CA VAL A 127 13.18 4.82 -10.27
C VAL A 127 13.09 6.30 -10.63
N MET A 128 12.24 6.62 -11.60
CA MET A 128 11.93 8.00 -11.99
C MET A 128 10.64 8.46 -11.30
N PRO A 129 10.70 9.26 -10.21
CA PRO A 129 9.51 9.66 -9.45
C PRO A 129 8.43 10.29 -10.32
N ASP A 130 8.82 11.17 -11.26
CA ASP A 130 7.90 11.89 -12.13
C ASP A 130 7.17 11.00 -13.15
N LYS A 131 7.72 9.83 -13.44
CA LYS A 131 7.12 8.85 -14.37
C LYS A 131 6.31 7.78 -13.69
N MET A 132 6.40 7.67 -12.37
CA MET A 132 5.59 6.73 -11.62
C MET A 132 4.17 7.25 -11.53
N LYS A 133 3.28 6.58 -12.22
CA LYS A 133 1.84 6.86 -12.19
C LYS A 133 1.11 5.62 -11.71
N LYS A 134 0.21 5.80 -10.78
CA LYS A 134 -0.73 4.73 -10.42
C LYS A 134 -1.62 4.44 -11.64
N SER A 135 -1.78 3.18 -11.98
CA SER A 135 -2.77 2.81 -12.99
C SER A 135 -4.15 3.27 -12.53
N SER A 136 -4.84 4.05 -13.37
CA SER A 136 -6.23 4.42 -13.14
C SER A 136 -7.20 3.34 -13.65
N TYR A 137 -6.67 2.25 -14.19
CA TYR A 137 -7.46 1.15 -14.67
C TYR A 137 -8.12 0.44 -13.49
N VAL A 138 -9.43 0.41 -13.49
CA VAL A 138 -10.24 -0.38 -12.57
C VAL A 138 -10.73 -1.59 -13.35
N PRO A 139 -10.22 -2.79 -13.06
CA PRO A 139 -10.63 -3.97 -13.82
C PRO A 139 -12.11 -4.24 -13.60
N PRO A 140 -12.87 -4.54 -14.66
CA PRO A 140 -14.26 -4.93 -14.51
C PRO A 140 -14.36 -6.23 -13.73
N ILE A 141 -15.32 -6.29 -12.81
CA ILE A 141 -15.66 -7.50 -12.08
C ILE A 141 -16.73 -8.24 -12.86
N ILE A 142 -16.49 -9.52 -13.08
CA ILE A 142 -17.47 -10.43 -13.66
C ILE A 142 -17.81 -11.54 -12.67
N PHE A 143 -19.05 -11.94 -12.64
CA PHE A 143 -19.46 -13.15 -11.93
C PHE A 143 -19.19 -14.38 -12.80
N THR A 144 -18.37 -15.28 -12.30
CA THR A 144 -17.95 -16.48 -13.06
C THR A 144 -18.82 -17.70 -12.76
N ASN A 145 -19.45 -17.77 -11.59
CA ASN A 145 -20.30 -18.89 -11.22
C ASN A 145 -21.30 -18.51 -10.11
N LEU A 146 -22.50 -19.10 -10.18
CA LEU A 146 -23.50 -19.06 -9.12
C LEU A 146 -23.91 -20.48 -8.78
N ARG A 147 -23.93 -20.81 -7.49
CA ARG A 147 -24.46 -22.09 -7.00
C ARG A 147 -25.54 -21.83 -5.96
N ILE A 148 -26.63 -22.58 -6.08
CA ILE A 148 -27.73 -22.60 -5.11
C ILE A 148 -27.81 -24.02 -4.55
N GLN A 149 -27.70 -24.15 -3.23
CA GLN A 149 -27.64 -25.47 -2.54
C GLN A 149 -26.54 -26.39 -3.11
N GLY A 150 -25.40 -25.83 -3.53
CA GLY A 150 -24.29 -26.55 -4.13
C GLY A 150 -24.45 -26.89 -5.62
N HIS A 151 -25.63 -26.68 -6.22
CA HIS A 151 -25.89 -26.93 -7.63
C HIS A 151 -25.61 -25.69 -8.47
N PRO A 152 -24.88 -25.80 -9.60
CA PRO A 152 -24.63 -24.69 -10.49
C PRO A 152 -25.91 -24.19 -11.15
N VAL A 153 -26.02 -22.89 -11.30
CA VAL A 153 -27.09 -22.24 -12.07
C VAL A 153 -26.60 -22.08 -13.51
N GLU A 154 -27.32 -22.63 -14.48
CA GLU A 154 -26.90 -22.65 -15.89
C GLU A 154 -27.10 -21.31 -16.61
N GLN A 155 -27.77 -20.34 -15.98
CA GLN A 155 -27.96 -19.01 -16.56
C GLN A 155 -26.74 -18.10 -16.33
N SER A 156 -26.38 -17.30 -17.34
CA SER A 156 -25.36 -16.27 -17.19
C SER A 156 -25.79 -15.24 -16.16
N ILE A 157 -24.98 -15.08 -15.12
CA ILE A 157 -25.26 -14.22 -13.97
C ILE A 157 -25.14 -12.74 -14.34
N ASP A 158 -24.28 -12.40 -15.30
CA ASP A 158 -24.04 -11.01 -15.73
C ASP A 158 -25.27 -10.33 -16.32
N ASN A 159 -26.27 -11.11 -16.71
CA ASN A 159 -27.55 -10.64 -17.25
C ASN A 159 -28.72 -10.75 -16.25
N LEU A 160 -28.49 -11.24 -15.03
CA LEU A 160 -29.52 -11.34 -14.00
C LEU A 160 -29.66 -10.01 -13.26
N ALA A 161 -30.74 -9.29 -13.52
CA ALA A 161 -31.07 -8.09 -12.77
C ALA A 161 -31.60 -8.43 -11.35
N GLU A 162 -32.17 -9.61 -11.17
CA GLU A 162 -32.79 -10.07 -9.93
C GLU A 162 -32.71 -11.60 -9.83
N LEU A 163 -32.47 -12.10 -8.61
CA LEU A 163 -32.45 -13.51 -8.30
C LEU A 163 -33.47 -13.81 -7.20
N GLU A 164 -34.55 -14.50 -7.55
CA GLU A 164 -35.53 -14.97 -6.56
C GLU A 164 -35.11 -16.30 -5.94
N LEU A 165 -35.05 -16.32 -4.61
CA LEU A 165 -34.71 -17.52 -3.84
C LEU A 165 -35.92 -18.01 -3.06
N LYS A 166 -36.18 -19.33 -3.09
CA LYS A 166 -37.17 -19.96 -2.24
C LYS A 166 -36.65 -20.03 -0.79
N ALA A 167 -37.55 -20.04 0.17
CA ALA A 167 -37.22 -20.12 1.60
C ALA A 167 -36.34 -21.35 1.99
N SER A 168 -36.37 -22.40 1.16
CA SER A 168 -35.51 -23.58 1.31
C SER A 168 -34.09 -23.40 0.74
N GLN A 169 -33.86 -22.42 -0.10
CA GLN A 169 -32.60 -22.14 -0.81
C GLN A 169 -31.71 -21.19 0.01
N ARG A 170 -31.21 -21.65 1.15
CA ARG A 170 -30.49 -20.82 2.11
C ARG A 170 -28.98 -20.73 1.87
N ASN A 171 -28.45 -21.55 0.98
CA ASN A 171 -27.02 -21.59 0.67
C ASN A 171 -26.82 -21.12 -0.78
N VAL A 172 -26.21 -19.94 -0.92
CA VAL A 172 -25.88 -19.32 -2.21
C VAL A 172 -24.41 -19.02 -2.26
N THR A 173 -23.74 -19.45 -3.31
CA THR A 173 -22.31 -19.21 -3.53
C THR A 173 -22.13 -18.41 -4.81
N PHE A 174 -21.52 -17.25 -4.70
CA PHE A 174 -21.09 -16.42 -5.83
C PHE A 174 -19.59 -16.61 -6.05
N GLN A 175 -19.18 -16.82 -7.29
CA GLN A 175 -17.80 -16.74 -7.72
C GLN A 175 -17.67 -15.55 -8.66
N PHE A 176 -16.64 -14.74 -8.45
CA PHE A 176 -16.38 -13.57 -9.28
C PHE A 176 -14.88 -13.40 -9.50
N ALA A 177 -14.51 -12.75 -10.56
CA ALA A 177 -13.14 -12.39 -10.88
C ALA A 177 -13.08 -10.98 -11.44
N ALA A 178 -12.01 -10.26 -11.12
CA ALA A 178 -11.67 -9.02 -11.80
C ALA A 178 -10.80 -9.33 -13.02
N LEU A 179 -11.11 -8.71 -14.15
CA LEU A 179 -10.38 -8.94 -15.40
C LEU A 179 -9.16 -8.02 -15.48
N ASP A 180 -8.15 -8.32 -14.68
CA ASP A 180 -6.84 -7.69 -14.79
C ASP A 180 -5.85 -8.72 -15.34
N TYR A 181 -5.33 -8.43 -16.54
CA TYR A 181 -4.34 -9.28 -17.20
C TYR A 181 -2.90 -8.81 -16.97
N VAL A 182 -2.71 -7.68 -16.30
CA VAL A 182 -1.39 -7.07 -16.07
C VAL A 182 -0.81 -7.49 -14.73
N ALA A 183 -1.63 -7.45 -13.68
CA ALA A 183 -1.21 -7.75 -12.31
C ALA A 183 -2.34 -8.39 -11.49
N PRO A 184 -2.86 -9.56 -11.88
CA PRO A 184 -3.99 -10.20 -11.22
C PRO A 184 -3.72 -10.53 -9.76
N GLU A 185 -2.48 -10.76 -9.37
CA GLU A 185 -2.04 -11.05 -8.01
C GLU A 185 -2.16 -9.85 -7.05
N HIS A 186 -2.28 -8.64 -7.57
CA HIS A 186 -2.42 -7.41 -6.78
C HIS A 186 -3.87 -7.01 -6.51
N ILE A 187 -4.83 -7.75 -7.05
CA ILE A 187 -6.24 -7.44 -6.87
C ILE A 187 -6.67 -7.80 -5.45
N GLN A 188 -7.22 -6.82 -4.75
CA GLN A 188 -7.89 -7.02 -3.48
C GLN A 188 -9.40 -6.90 -3.68
N TYR A 189 -10.13 -7.85 -3.12
CA TYR A 189 -11.57 -7.90 -3.20
C TYR A 189 -12.20 -7.50 -1.87
N ALA A 190 -13.23 -6.67 -1.95
CA ALA A 190 -14.13 -6.42 -0.83
C ALA A 190 -15.56 -6.67 -1.27
N TYR A 191 -16.38 -7.24 -0.40
CA TYR A 191 -17.79 -7.45 -0.66
C TYR A 191 -18.62 -7.05 0.56
N ARG A 192 -19.85 -6.63 0.29
CA ARG A 192 -20.82 -6.29 1.31
C ARG A 192 -22.17 -6.84 0.88
N LEU A 193 -22.88 -7.49 1.81
CA LEU A 193 -24.28 -7.86 1.64
C LEU A 193 -25.14 -6.85 2.37
N GLU A 194 -26.07 -6.21 1.66
CA GLU A 194 -26.97 -5.21 2.24
C GLU A 194 -28.32 -5.86 2.57
N GLY A 195 -28.91 -5.44 3.68
CA GLY A 195 -30.27 -5.87 4.06
C GLY A 195 -30.35 -7.13 4.94
N LEU A 196 -29.22 -7.56 5.51
CA LEU A 196 -29.19 -8.59 6.56
C LEU A 196 -28.92 -7.97 7.92
#